data_0a7b2f1029ab8d365b7054f48a5e1ac7
#
_entry.id   0a7b2f1029ab8d365b7054f48a5e1ac7
#
_cell.length_a   1.000
_cell.length_b   1.000
_cell.length_c   1.000
_cell.angle_alpha   90.00
_cell.angle_beta   90.00
_cell.angle_gamma   90.00
#
_symmetry.space_group_name_H-M   'P 1'
#
loop_
_entity.id
_entity.type
_entity.pdbx_description
1 polymer ?
#
loop_
_entity_poly.entity_id
_entity_poly.type
_entity_poly.pdbx_seq_one_letter_code
_entity_poly.pdbx_strand_id
1 'polypeptide(L)'
;MASIHHNADLGGNKKMLRWLVGIPTVMLALSFASVPLYNIFCSVTGYGGTTQVAEENAKGVIAREMAVRFDSTIDRGIPLRVVPASVETNAIGTISTVTYRATNLSDEPLRTTASFNVTPENTGIYFNKI
;
A
#
# COMPACT_ATOMS: atom_id res chain seq x y z
N MET A 1 39.44 44.14 -36.43
CA MET A 1 38.31 43.17 -36.36
C MET A 1 38.91 41.80 -36.10
N ALA A 2 38.91 41.35 -34.87
CA ALA A 2 39.43 40.04 -34.49
C ALA A 2 38.23 39.05 -34.42
N SER A 3 38.19 38.14 -35.39
CA SER A 3 37.22 37.05 -35.41
C SER A 3 37.63 35.99 -34.40
N ILE A 4 37.00 35.95 -33.29
CA ILE A 4 37.13 34.87 -32.31
C ILE A 4 36.38 33.65 -32.85
N HIS A 5 37.06 32.76 -33.56
CA HIS A 5 36.54 31.43 -33.84
C HIS A 5 36.53 30.62 -32.55
N HIS A 6 35.41 30.59 -31.90
CA HIS A 6 35.14 29.69 -30.82
C HIS A 6 34.88 28.27 -31.39
N ASN A 7 35.97 27.52 -31.56
CA ASN A 7 35.87 26.09 -31.85
C ASN A 7 35.26 25.40 -30.63
N ALA A 8 33.93 25.29 -30.62
CA ALA A 8 33.22 24.49 -29.63
C ALA A 8 33.67 23.03 -29.80
N ASP A 9 34.42 22.55 -28.85
CA ASP A 9 34.92 21.18 -28.77
C ASP A 9 33.76 20.19 -28.62
N LEU A 10 33.23 19.73 -29.76
CA LEU A 10 32.05 18.86 -29.84
C LEU A 10 32.25 17.48 -29.17
N GLY A 11 33.51 17.11 -28.91
CA GLY A 11 33.86 15.87 -28.20
C GLY A 11 33.61 15.92 -26.69
N GLY A 12 33.96 17.05 -26.04
CA GLY A 12 33.73 17.29 -24.61
C GLY A 12 32.24 17.48 -24.28
N ASN A 13 31.53 18.16 -25.17
CA ASN A 13 30.11 18.44 -25.00
C ASN A 13 29.22 17.18 -24.96
N LYS A 14 29.53 16.12 -25.71
CA LYS A 14 28.76 14.88 -25.74
C LYS A 14 28.81 14.10 -24.41
N LYS A 15 29.94 14.13 -23.73
CA LYS A 15 30.09 13.54 -22.40
C LYS A 15 29.32 14.36 -21.37
N MET A 16 29.46 15.66 -21.40
CA MET A 16 28.78 16.58 -20.50
C MET A 16 27.26 16.50 -20.72
N LEU A 17 26.78 16.44 -21.96
CA LEU A 17 25.37 16.31 -22.29
C LEU A 17 24.79 14.99 -21.78
N ARG A 18 25.54 13.88 -21.89
CA ARG A 18 25.09 12.57 -21.32
C ARG A 18 24.91 12.63 -19.80
N TRP A 19 25.83 13.28 -19.09
CA TRP A 19 25.71 13.45 -17.65
C TRP A 19 24.56 14.40 -17.27
N LEU A 20 24.39 15.48 -18.02
CA LEU A 20 23.36 16.49 -17.80
C LEU A 20 21.95 15.90 -17.98
N VAL A 21 21.77 14.98 -18.93
CA VAL A 21 20.49 14.31 -19.16
C VAL A 21 20.38 13.04 -18.31
N GLY A 22 21.46 12.30 -18.12
CA GLY A 22 21.46 11.02 -17.41
C GLY A 22 21.09 11.16 -15.92
N ILE A 23 21.68 12.13 -15.23
CA ILE A 23 21.43 12.33 -13.79
C ILE A 23 19.96 12.65 -13.53
N PRO A 24 19.31 13.64 -14.16
CA PRO A 24 17.90 13.92 -13.94
C PRO A 24 16.98 12.74 -14.31
N THR A 25 17.32 12.00 -15.38
CA THR A 25 16.55 10.83 -15.79
C THR A 25 16.60 9.73 -14.73
N VAL A 26 17.75 9.45 -14.15
CA VAL A 26 17.89 8.47 -13.06
C VAL A 26 17.15 8.94 -11.81
N MET A 27 17.25 10.22 -11.45
CA MET A 27 16.53 10.78 -10.30
C MET A 27 15.01 10.68 -10.49
N LEU A 28 14.53 10.95 -11.69
CA LEU A 28 13.12 10.81 -12.03
C LEU A 28 12.66 9.34 -11.93
N ALA A 29 13.43 8.42 -12.47
CA ALA A 29 13.14 6.98 -12.38
C ALA A 29 13.11 6.48 -10.93
N LEU A 30 14.06 6.90 -10.08
CA LEU A 30 14.07 6.59 -8.66
C LEU A 30 12.86 7.18 -7.91
N SER A 31 12.45 8.38 -8.29
CA SER A 31 11.26 9.02 -7.73
C SER A 31 9.98 8.19 -7.98
N PHE A 32 9.81 7.70 -9.21
CA PHE A 32 8.67 6.82 -9.53
C PHE A 32 8.79 5.44 -8.88
N ALA A 33 10.00 4.90 -8.75
CA ALA A 33 10.22 3.61 -8.12
C ALA A 33 9.99 3.63 -6.60
N SER A 34 10.04 4.78 -5.95
CA SER A 34 9.86 4.91 -4.50
C SER A 34 8.45 4.51 -4.04
N VAL A 35 7.41 4.79 -4.84
CA VAL A 35 6.02 4.48 -4.50
C VAL A 35 5.77 2.97 -4.40
N PRO A 36 6.09 2.15 -5.43
CA PRO A 36 5.91 0.70 -5.31
C PRO A 36 6.80 0.09 -4.23
N LEU A 37 8.02 0.60 -4.05
CA LEU A 37 8.94 0.12 -3.02
C LEU A 37 8.37 0.37 -1.61
N TYR A 38 7.80 1.55 -1.37
CA TYR A 38 7.14 1.87 -0.11
C TYR A 38 5.93 0.97 0.15
N ASN A 39 5.10 0.70 -0.87
CA ASN A 39 3.96 -0.19 -0.74
C ASN A 39 4.37 -1.63 -0.38
N ILE A 40 5.43 -2.14 -1.02
CA ILE A 40 5.99 -3.46 -0.70
C ILE A 40 6.51 -3.46 0.75
N PHE A 41 7.23 -2.43 1.15
CA PHE A 41 7.73 -2.30 2.51
C PHE A 41 6.59 -2.33 3.53
N CYS A 42 5.53 -1.53 3.34
CA CYS A 42 4.37 -1.51 4.23
C CYS A 42 3.65 -2.87 4.28
N SER A 43 3.49 -3.55 3.14
CA SER A 43 2.82 -4.86 3.09
C SER A 43 3.62 -5.97 3.78
N VAL A 44 4.94 -5.93 3.70
CA VAL A 44 5.81 -6.93 4.34
C VAL A 44 5.99 -6.66 5.84
N THR A 45 6.09 -5.40 6.23
CA THR A 45 6.33 -5.02 7.63
C THR A 45 5.06 -4.82 8.45
N GLY A 46 3.90 -4.64 7.79
CA GLY A 46 2.65 -4.24 8.45
C GLY A 46 2.65 -2.79 8.96
N TYR A 47 3.61 -1.98 8.50
CA TYR A 47 3.73 -0.59 8.90
C TYR A 47 2.55 0.24 8.37
N GLY A 48 2.08 1.20 9.17
CA GLY A 48 0.94 2.05 8.80
C GLY A 48 -0.42 1.33 8.84
N GLY A 49 -0.56 0.23 9.61
CA GLY A 49 -1.82 -0.50 9.77
C GLY A 49 -2.18 -1.44 8.61
N THR A 50 -1.27 -1.65 7.66
CA THR A 50 -1.46 -2.65 6.61
C THR A 50 -1.37 -4.06 7.21
N THR A 51 -2.36 -4.91 6.89
CA THR A 51 -2.36 -6.30 7.33
C THR A 51 -1.33 -7.11 6.56
N GLN A 52 -0.60 -7.97 7.26
CA GLN A 52 0.25 -8.95 6.62
C GLN A 52 -0.59 -10.08 6.01
N VAL A 53 -0.10 -10.67 4.92
CA VAL A 53 -0.69 -11.86 4.32
C VAL A 53 0.11 -13.06 4.81
N ALA A 54 -0.56 -14.01 5.43
CA ALA A 54 0.02 -15.27 5.87
C ALA A 54 -0.88 -16.42 5.44
N GLU A 55 -0.29 -17.53 5.06
CA GLU A 55 -1.04 -18.73 4.69
C GLU A 55 -1.43 -19.55 5.93
N GLU A 56 -0.69 -19.41 7.03
CA GLU A 56 -0.88 -20.21 8.23
C GLU A 56 -0.41 -19.46 9.49
N ASN A 57 -1.00 -19.78 10.65
CA ASN A 57 -0.57 -19.24 11.93
C ASN A 57 0.69 -19.96 12.45
N ALA A 58 1.85 -19.46 12.09
CA ALA A 58 3.15 -20.03 12.51
C ALA A 58 3.48 -19.84 14.01
N LYS A 59 2.77 -18.94 14.72
CA LYS A 59 3.11 -18.56 16.11
C LYS A 59 2.27 -19.26 17.19
N GLY A 60 1.29 -20.07 16.79
CA GLY A 60 0.40 -20.77 17.73
C GLY A 60 -0.64 -19.88 18.42
N VAL A 61 -1.48 -20.48 19.25
CA VAL A 61 -2.56 -19.84 20.00
C VAL A 61 -2.09 -19.54 21.42
N ILE A 62 -2.35 -18.33 21.90
CA ILE A 62 -2.04 -17.90 23.26
C ILE A 62 -3.36 -17.79 24.04
N ALA A 63 -3.36 -18.18 25.32
CA ALA A 63 -4.55 -18.18 26.20
C ALA A 63 -5.07 -16.75 26.56
N ARG A 64 -4.62 -15.71 25.88
CA ARG A 64 -5.08 -14.35 26.07
C ARG A 64 -6.13 -14.01 25.02
N GLU A 65 -7.29 -13.52 25.47
CA GLU A 65 -8.37 -13.07 24.61
C GLU A 65 -8.17 -11.61 24.15
N MET A 66 -8.57 -11.35 22.92
CA MET A 66 -8.61 -10.02 22.34
C MET A 66 -9.94 -9.79 21.65
N ALA A 67 -10.56 -8.65 21.94
CA ALA A 67 -11.75 -8.20 21.22
C ALA A 67 -11.36 -7.40 19.99
N VAL A 68 -11.84 -7.80 18.84
CA VAL A 68 -11.63 -7.13 17.57
C VAL A 68 -12.94 -6.53 17.09
N ARG A 69 -12.94 -5.22 16.86
CA ARG A 69 -14.07 -4.50 16.29
C ARG A 69 -13.88 -4.31 14.81
N PHE A 70 -14.90 -4.61 14.04
CA PHE A 70 -14.89 -4.43 12.59
C PHE A 70 -15.67 -3.17 12.23
N ASP A 71 -15.13 -2.41 11.27
CA ASP A 71 -15.77 -1.22 10.74
C ASP A 71 -15.69 -1.21 9.20
N SER A 72 -16.51 -0.39 8.55
CA SER A 72 -16.48 -0.23 7.10
C SER A 72 -16.75 1.23 6.74
N THR A 73 -15.82 1.79 5.98
CA THR A 73 -15.94 3.15 5.42
C THR A 73 -16.11 3.04 3.91
N ILE A 74 -17.07 3.77 3.37
CA ILE A 74 -17.38 3.80 1.94
C ILE A 74 -17.12 5.21 1.45
N ASP A 75 -16.48 5.33 0.28
CA ASP A 75 -16.25 6.62 -0.36
C ASP A 75 -17.55 7.31 -0.72
N ARG A 76 -17.53 8.64 -0.62
CA ARG A 76 -18.69 9.48 -0.90
C ARG A 76 -19.10 9.33 -2.37
N GLY A 77 -20.39 9.08 -2.60
CA GLY A 77 -20.96 8.97 -3.94
C GLY A 77 -21.05 7.56 -4.50
N ILE A 78 -20.58 6.55 -3.78
CA ILE A 78 -20.73 5.15 -4.17
C ILE A 78 -22.07 4.63 -3.62
N PRO A 79 -23.00 4.15 -4.46
CA PRO A 79 -24.29 3.60 -4.03
C PRO A 79 -24.12 2.17 -3.51
N LEU A 80 -23.31 2.00 -2.48
CA LEU A 80 -23.01 0.73 -1.84
C LEU A 80 -23.29 0.83 -0.34
N ARG A 81 -23.93 -0.18 0.23
CA ARG A 81 -24.07 -0.35 1.68
C ARG A 81 -23.25 -1.54 2.10
N VAL A 82 -22.32 -1.35 3.03
CA VAL A 82 -21.56 -2.45 3.64
C VAL A 82 -21.90 -2.51 5.12
N VAL A 83 -22.29 -3.68 5.58
CA VAL A 83 -22.55 -3.95 7.00
C VAL A 83 -21.38 -4.78 7.50
N PRO A 84 -20.58 -4.26 8.45
CA PRO A 84 -19.48 -4.99 9.05
C PRO A 84 -20.01 -6.12 9.95
N ALA A 85 -19.14 -7.07 10.27
CA ALA A 85 -19.42 -8.07 11.27
C ALA A 85 -19.50 -7.46 12.68
N SER A 86 -20.12 -8.19 13.59
CA SER A 86 -20.11 -7.86 15.01
C SER A 86 -18.71 -7.95 15.61
N VAL A 87 -18.54 -7.36 16.78
CA VAL A 87 -17.31 -7.52 17.57
C VAL A 87 -17.10 -9.00 17.89
N GLU A 88 -15.91 -9.51 17.60
CA GLU A 88 -15.50 -10.86 17.94
C GLU A 88 -14.43 -10.83 19.03
N THR A 89 -14.58 -11.71 20.01
CA THR A 89 -13.60 -11.92 21.07
C THR A 89 -13.01 -13.32 20.91
N ASN A 90 -11.75 -13.40 20.53
CA ASN A 90 -11.06 -14.65 20.27
C ASN A 90 -9.71 -14.70 20.99
N ALA A 91 -9.22 -15.91 21.25
CA ALA A 91 -7.85 -16.10 21.73
C ALA A 91 -6.85 -15.63 20.66
N ILE A 92 -5.76 -15.00 21.10
CA ILE A 92 -4.73 -14.51 20.18
C ILE A 92 -4.09 -15.68 19.45
N GLY A 93 -4.01 -15.58 18.12
CA GLY A 93 -3.49 -16.62 17.25
C GLY A 93 -4.54 -17.56 16.69
N THR A 94 -5.82 -17.38 17.05
CA THR A 94 -6.92 -18.13 16.44
C THR A 94 -7.26 -17.54 15.07
N ILE A 95 -7.49 -18.43 14.09
CA ILE A 95 -7.99 -18.03 12.76
C ILE A 95 -9.50 -17.87 12.87
N SER A 96 -10.00 -16.70 12.53
CA SER A 96 -11.41 -16.35 12.51
C SER A 96 -11.83 -15.89 11.11
N THR A 97 -12.99 -16.33 10.65
CA THR A 97 -13.56 -15.89 9.37
C THR A 97 -14.64 -14.87 9.61
N VAL A 98 -14.46 -13.69 9.08
CA VAL A 98 -15.36 -12.55 9.26
C VAL A 98 -16.07 -12.24 7.96
N THR A 99 -17.39 -12.14 8.01
CA THR A 99 -18.23 -11.89 6.84
C THR A 99 -18.78 -10.47 6.84
N TYR A 100 -18.49 -9.73 5.77
CA TYR A 100 -19.09 -8.43 5.49
C TYR A 100 -20.20 -8.60 4.45
N ARG A 101 -21.34 -7.98 4.71
CA ARG A 101 -22.43 -7.97 3.75
C ARG A 101 -22.43 -6.66 2.96
N ALA A 102 -22.15 -6.74 1.67
CA ALA A 102 -22.21 -5.62 0.74
C ALA A 102 -23.51 -5.69 -0.08
N THR A 103 -24.23 -4.57 -0.14
CA THR A 103 -25.47 -4.46 -0.93
C THR A 103 -25.33 -3.27 -1.88
N ASN A 104 -25.47 -3.53 -3.19
CA ASN A 104 -25.52 -2.49 -4.18
C ASN A 104 -26.90 -1.82 -4.13
N LEU A 105 -26.93 -0.50 -4.02
CA LEU A 105 -28.13 0.33 -3.95
C LEU A 105 -28.53 0.90 -5.33
N SER A 106 -27.76 0.64 -6.36
CA SER A 106 -28.06 1.06 -7.75
C SER A 106 -28.54 -0.14 -8.57
N ASP A 107 -29.23 0.17 -9.66
CA ASP A 107 -29.71 -0.84 -10.64
C ASP A 107 -28.60 -1.26 -11.61
N GLU A 108 -27.43 -0.61 -11.58
CA GLU A 108 -26.30 -0.91 -12.46
C GLU A 108 -25.23 -1.74 -11.74
N PRO A 109 -24.48 -2.60 -12.46
CA PRO A 109 -23.40 -3.37 -11.89
C PRO A 109 -22.26 -2.45 -11.42
N LEU A 110 -21.88 -2.55 -10.15
CA LEU A 110 -20.85 -1.74 -9.51
C LEU A 110 -19.56 -2.55 -9.36
N ARG A 111 -18.45 -2.00 -9.84
CA ARG A 111 -17.10 -2.57 -9.61
C ARG A 111 -16.38 -1.74 -8.56
N THR A 112 -16.04 -2.37 -7.45
CA THR A 112 -15.37 -1.72 -6.32
C THR A 112 -14.16 -2.52 -5.88
N THR A 113 -13.21 -1.84 -5.21
CA THR A 113 -12.04 -2.47 -4.60
C THR A 113 -12.09 -2.21 -3.11
N ALA A 114 -11.93 -3.26 -2.31
CA ALA A 114 -11.85 -3.15 -0.86
C ALA A 114 -10.40 -3.13 -0.40
N SER A 115 -10.05 -2.21 0.49
CA SER A 115 -8.77 -2.18 1.21
C SER A 115 -9.01 -2.46 2.70
N PHE A 116 -8.01 -3.01 3.36
CA PHE A 116 -8.08 -3.37 4.77
C PHE A 116 -6.96 -2.67 5.53
N ASN A 117 -7.32 -2.00 6.60
CA ASN A 117 -6.38 -1.39 7.53
C ASN A 117 -6.74 -1.78 8.96
N VAL A 118 -5.75 -1.79 9.83
CA VAL A 118 -5.89 -2.07 11.26
C VAL A 118 -5.55 -0.81 12.05
N THR A 119 -6.36 -0.50 13.04
CA THR A 119 -6.15 0.62 13.95
C THR A 119 -6.07 0.09 15.38
N PRO A 120 -5.08 0.53 16.18
CA PRO A 120 -4.02 1.48 15.89
C PRO A 120 -2.94 0.90 14.94
N GLU A 121 -2.22 1.77 14.21
CA GLU A 121 -1.27 1.40 13.15
C GLU A 121 -0.17 0.41 13.58
N ASN A 122 0.29 0.53 14.82
CA ASN A 122 1.28 -0.38 15.41
C ASN A 122 0.77 -1.81 15.62
N THR A 123 -0.54 -2.05 15.50
CA THR A 123 -1.14 -3.37 15.61
C THR A 123 -1.06 -4.15 14.30
N GLY A 124 -0.86 -3.47 13.17
CA GLY A 124 -0.77 -4.09 11.85
C GLY A 124 0.29 -5.18 11.73
N ILE A 125 1.42 -5.03 12.43
CA ILE A 125 2.51 -6.02 12.46
C ILE A 125 2.13 -7.36 13.12
N TYR A 126 1.06 -7.36 13.94
CA TYR A 126 0.57 -8.55 14.64
C TYR A 126 -0.68 -9.15 13.99
N PHE A 127 -1.26 -8.44 13.01
CA PHE A 127 -2.50 -8.83 12.36
C PHE A 127 -2.22 -9.44 10.99
N ASN A 128 -2.44 -10.74 10.85
CA ASN A 128 -2.27 -11.45 9.60
C ASN A 128 -3.62 -11.68 8.93
N LYS A 129 -3.70 -11.39 7.64
CA LYS A 129 -4.82 -11.71 6.78
C LYS A 129 -4.47 -12.99 5.99
N ILE A 130 -5.36 -13.94 5.99
CA ILE A 130 -5.26 -15.19 5.25
C ILE A 130 -6.20 -15.15 4.04
#